data_4b98813939232fc30909f3677320f343
#
_entry.id   4b98813939232fc30909f3677320f343
#
_cell.length_a   1.000
_cell.length_b   1.000
_cell.length_c   1.000
_cell.angle_alpha   90.00
_cell.angle_beta   90.00
_cell.angle_gamma   90.00
#
_symmetry.space_group_name_H-M   'P 1'
#
loop_
_entity.id
_entity.type
_entity.pdbx_description
1 polymer ?
#
loop_
_entity_poly.entity_id
_entity_poly.type
_entity_poly.pdbx_seq_one_letter_code
_entity_poly.pdbx_strand_id
1 'polypeptide(L)'
;EMRPSGGNRLRLVFYAPTRGLIGYQGELLTDTRGTAIMNRLFHAYAPFKGEITGRRNGVLISNEQGDAVAYAMWKLEDRGPMMIEPGWKVYRGMIVGEHTRDNDLEINVLKGKQLTNIRTTSKDEAVRLTPPIKMTLEKALAYIQDDELVEVTPKSVRLRKKLLDPNDRKREERRKEAETATA
;
A
#
# COMPACT_ATOMS: atom_id res chain seq x y z
N GLU A 1 12.99 -10.45 26.09
CA GLU A 1 14.29 -10.50 26.75
C GLU A 1 15.32 -9.73 25.94
N MET A 2 16.21 -9.00 26.60
CA MET A 2 17.27 -8.22 25.96
C MET A 2 18.61 -8.61 26.55
N ARG A 3 19.56 -9.02 25.69
CA ARG A 3 20.91 -9.44 26.11
C ARG A 3 21.98 -8.84 25.22
N PRO A 4 23.15 -8.44 25.75
CA PRO A 4 24.31 -8.09 24.93
C PRO A 4 24.76 -9.31 24.11
N SER A 5 25.15 -9.10 22.85
CA SER A 5 25.57 -10.18 21.94
C SER A 5 26.99 -9.98 21.37
N GLY A 6 27.84 -9.23 22.08
CA GLY A 6 29.17 -8.88 21.62
C GLY A 6 29.21 -7.83 20.50
N GLY A 7 30.32 -7.14 20.33
CA GLY A 7 30.52 -6.20 19.22
C GLY A 7 29.51 -5.07 19.13
N ASN A 8 29.07 -4.49 20.25
CA ASN A 8 28.06 -3.42 20.31
C ASN A 8 26.68 -3.81 19.74
N ARG A 9 26.33 -5.12 19.77
CA ARG A 9 25.04 -5.64 19.33
C ARG A 9 24.19 -6.08 20.50
N LEU A 10 22.88 -5.92 20.38
CA LEU A 10 21.85 -6.41 21.31
C LEU A 10 21.07 -7.54 20.66
N ARG A 11 20.89 -8.64 21.41
CA ARG A 11 19.97 -9.71 21.05
C ARG A 11 18.63 -9.45 21.76
N LEU A 12 17.59 -9.35 20.96
CA LEU A 12 16.21 -9.24 21.42
C LEU A 12 15.50 -10.56 21.17
N VAL A 13 14.82 -11.09 22.18
CA VAL A 13 14.02 -12.32 22.08
C VAL A 13 12.57 -11.98 22.38
N PHE A 14 11.69 -12.30 21.43
CA PHE A 14 10.26 -12.07 21.52
C PHE A 14 9.48 -13.35 21.25
N TYR A 15 8.32 -13.48 21.88
CA TYR A 15 7.31 -14.46 21.52
C TYR A 15 6.18 -13.73 20.80
N ALA A 16 5.94 -14.07 19.55
CA ALA A 16 4.97 -13.39 18.72
C ALA A 16 4.19 -14.38 17.83
N PRO A 17 2.91 -14.11 17.52
CA PRO A 17 2.18 -14.88 16.52
C PRO A 17 2.86 -14.79 15.16
N THR A 18 3.03 -15.93 14.48
CA THR A 18 3.71 -16.00 13.17
C THR A 18 3.07 -15.06 12.15
N ARG A 19 1.73 -14.92 12.15
CA ARG A 19 1.00 -14.03 11.24
C ARG A 19 1.36 -12.55 11.42
N GLY A 20 1.72 -12.11 12.63
CA GLY A 20 2.17 -10.73 12.89
C GLY A 20 3.61 -10.44 12.45
N LEU A 21 4.34 -11.47 12.01
CA LEU A 21 5.70 -11.33 11.51
C LEU A 21 5.78 -11.34 9.98
N ILE A 22 4.63 -11.44 9.30
CA ILE A 22 4.57 -11.36 7.82
C ILE A 22 4.96 -9.94 7.42
N GLY A 23 5.96 -9.80 6.54
CA GLY A 23 6.47 -8.49 6.08
C GLY A 23 7.38 -7.75 7.06
N TYR A 24 7.37 -8.09 8.35
CA TYR A 24 8.14 -7.38 9.38
C TYR A 24 9.65 -7.35 9.13
N GLN A 25 10.20 -8.36 8.46
CA GLN A 25 11.63 -8.38 8.12
C GLN A 25 12.04 -7.20 7.25
N GLY A 26 11.21 -6.79 6.30
CA GLY A 26 11.47 -5.62 5.45
C GLY A 26 11.48 -4.32 6.24
N GLU A 27 10.53 -4.15 7.15
CA GLU A 27 10.45 -3.01 8.07
C GLU A 27 11.68 -2.96 8.99
N LEU A 28 12.00 -4.07 9.64
CA LEU A 28 13.18 -4.19 10.51
C LEU A 28 14.48 -3.82 9.79
N LEU A 29 14.67 -4.26 8.56
CA LEU A 29 15.86 -3.91 7.77
C LEU A 29 15.88 -2.42 7.41
N THR A 30 14.74 -1.83 7.13
CA THR A 30 14.62 -0.39 6.87
C THR A 30 14.98 0.42 8.10
N ASP A 31 14.40 0.10 9.26
CA ASP A 31 14.61 0.80 10.53
C ASP A 31 16.06 0.71 11.01
N THR A 32 16.67 -0.45 10.79
CA THR A 32 18.05 -0.71 11.20
C THR A 32 19.08 -0.44 10.10
N ARG A 33 18.70 0.16 9.00
CA ARG A 33 19.57 0.43 7.83
C ARG A 33 20.30 -0.83 7.35
N GLY A 34 19.61 -1.97 7.34
CA GLY A 34 20.13 -3.26 6.88
C GLY A 34 21.02 -4.00 7.87
N THR A 35 21.21 -3.50 9.09
CA THR A 35 22.15 -4.10 10.08
C THR A 35 21.53 -5.19 10.94
N ALA A 36 20.21 -5.28 11.02
CA ALA A 36 19.52 -6.29 11.82
C ALA A 36 19.58 -7.69 11.19
N ILE A 37 19.67 -8.70 12.05
CA ILE A 37 19.54 -10.10 11.70
C ILE A 37 18.31 -10.63 12.43
N MET A 38 17.37 -11.23 11.70
CA MET A 38 16.17 -11.82 12.25
C MET A 38 16.14 -13.33 12.03
N ASN A 39 16.00 -14.06 13.12
CA ASN A 39 15.81 -15.51 13.11
C ASN A 39 14.45 -15.84 13.72
N ARG A 40 13.72 -16.77 13.13
CA ARG A 40 12.41 -17.24 13.61
C ARG A 40 12.51 -18.71 13.94
N LEU A 41 12.05 -19.09 15.11
CA LEU A 41 11.98 -20.47 15.55
C LEU A 41 10.56 -20.75 16.05
N PHE A 42 10.05 -21.94 15.75
CA PHE A 42 8.80 -22.39 16.33
C PHE A 42 8.98 -22.55 17.85
N HIS A 43 8.04 -21.99 18.60
CA HIS A 43 8.04 -22.12 20.06
C HIS A 43 6.94 -23.07 20.53
N ALA A 44 5.67 -22.72 20.28
CA ALA A 44 4.52 -23.50 20.71
C ALA A 44 3.25 -23.05 19.98
N TYR A 45 2.23 -23.89 19.99
CA TYR A 45 0.86 -23.45 19.68
C TYR A 45 0.28 -22.73 20.90
N ALA A 46 -0.43 -21.65 20.66
CA ALA A 46 -1.05 -20.83 21.70
C ALA A 46 -2.46 -20.41 21.28
N PRO A 47 -3.33 -20.03 22.22
CA PRO A 47 -4.64 -19.47 21.92
C PRO A 47 -4.53 -18.26 20.98
N PHE A 48 -5.58 -18.04 20.19
CA PHE A 48 -5.69 -16.90 19.31
C PHE A 48 -5.54 -15.57 20.08
N LYS A 49 -4.62 -14.71 19.64
CA LYS A 49 -4.27 -13.45 20.32
C LYS A 49 -5.09 -12.24 19.85
N GLY A 50 -6.22 -12.47 19.20
CA GLY A 50 -7.02 -11.40 18.61
C GLY A 50 -6.54 -11.00 17.23
N GLU A 51 -7.18 -10.02 16.65
CA GLU A 51 -6.81 -9.48 15.36
C GLU A 51 -5.54 -8.61 15.47
N ILE A 52 -4.71 -8.67 14.45
CA ILE A 52 -3.52 -7.82 14.35
C ILE A 52 -3.92 -6.64 13.49
N THR A 53 -3.83 -5.45 14.05
CA THR A 53 -4.13 -4.22 13.33
C THR A 53 -3.23 -4.11 12.08
N GLY A 54 -3.86 -4.02 10.93
CA GLY A 54 -3.17 -3.79 9.65
C GLY A 54 -2.58 -2.37 9.52
N ARG A 55 -2.36 -1.92 8.30
CA ARG A 55 -1.91 -0.55 8.05
C ARG A 55 -2.91 0.47 8.61
N ARG A 56 -2.40 1.62 9.04
CA ARG A 56 -3.21 2.73 9.56
C ARG A 56 -3.78 3.59 8.43
N ASN A 57 -3.04 3.71 7.34
CA ASN A 57 -3.37 4.58 6.22
C ASN A 57 -4.33 3.91 5.25
N GLY A 58 -5.19 4.70 4.63
CA GLY A 58 -6.02 4.27 3.51
C GLY A 58 -5.22 4.11 2.22
N VAL A 59 -5.91 3.83 1.12
CA VAL A 59 -5.31 3.67 -0.20
C VAL A 59 -5.85 4.67 -1.20
N LEU A 60 -5.02 4.96 -2.20
CA LEU A 60 -5.41 5.68 -3.40
C LEU A 60 -5.91 4.66 -4.44
N ILE A 61 -7.16 4.83 -4.87
CA ILE A 61 -7.84 3.88 -5.75
C ILE A 61 -8.11 4.55 -7.09
N SER A 62 -7.79 3.87 -8.19
CA SER A 62 -8.14 4.37 -9.52
C SER A 62 -9.66 4.27 -9.75
N ASN A 63 -10.29 5.37 -10.15
CA ASN A 63 -11.71 5.42 -10.47
C ASN A 63 -12.02 5.10 -11.93
N GLU A 64 -11.01 5.03 -12.81
CA GLU A 64 -11.16 4.80 -14.23
C GLU A 64 -10.12 3.80 -14.77
N GLN A 65 -10.35 3.34 -16.00
CA GLN A 65 -9.47 2.43 -16.72
C GLN A 65 -8.71 3.19 -17.82
N GLY A 66 -7.39 2.96 -17.92
CA GLY A 66 -6.55 3.54 -18.96
C GLY A 66 -5.07 3.53 -18.58
N ASP A 67 -4.27 4.36 -19.25
CA ASP A 67 -2.85 4.47 -18.99
C ASP A 67 -2.57 5.64 -18.02
N ALA A 68 -1.79 5.39 -16.98
CA ALA A 68 -1.45 6.40 -15.98
C ALA A 68 -0.57 7.51 -16.60
N VAL A 69 -0.91 8.77 -16.34
CA VAL A 69 -0.25 9.94 -16.91
C VAL A 69 0.62 10.63 -15.86
N ALA A 70 1.88 10.90 -16.19
CA ALA A 70 2.83 11.55 -15.28
C ALA A 70 2.30 12.84 -14.65
N TYR A 71 1.63 13.68 -15.44
CA TYR A 71 1.06 14.94 -14.95
C TYR A 71 -0.04 14.75 -13.90
N ALA A 72 -0.91 13.76 -14.09
CA ALA A 72 -1.95 13.44 -13.08
C ALA A 72 -1.33 12.91 -11.81
N MET A 73 -0.35 12.02 -11.93
CA MET A 73 0.37 11.45 -10.79
C MET A 73 1.08 12.53 -9.99
N TRP A 74 1.77 13.45 -10.64
CA TRP A 74 2.43 14.58 -10.00
C TRP A 74 1.48 15.45 -9.18
N LYS A 75 0.30 15.76 -9.72
CA LYS A 75 -0.71 16.53 -8.98
C LYS A 75 -1.29 15.79 -7.76
N LEU A 76 -1.12 14.49 -7.72
CA LEU A 76 -1.67 13.64 -6.68
C LEU A 76 -0.62 13.20 -5.64
N GLU A 77 0.66 13.57 -5.84
CA GLU A 77 1.76 13.22 -4.91
C GLU A 77 1.51 13.73 -3.48
N ASP A 78 0.85 14.88 -3.32
CA ASP A 78 0.46 15.41 -2.00
C ASP A 78 -0.56 14.50 -1.25
N ARG A 79 -1.22 13.61 -1.96
CA ARG A 79 -2.16 12.64 -1.38
C ARG A 79 -1.48 11.40 -0.83
N GLY A 80 -0.26 11.15 -1.27
CA GLY A 80 0.57 10.05 -0.82
C GLY A 80 1.43 9.42 -1.91
N PRO A 81 2.35 8.53 -1.52
CA PRO A 81 3.26 7.89 -2.46
C PRO A 81 2.52 6.92 -3.39
N MET A 82 2.92 6.94 -4.66
CA MET A 82 2.36 6.06 -5.69
C MET A 82 3.01 4.68 -5.70
N MET A 83 2.27 3.68 -6.16
CA MET A 83 2.72 2.29 -6.36
C MET A 83 2.82 1.92 -7.84
N ILE A 84 2.52 2.87 -8.72
CA ILE A 84 2.52 2.70 -10.18
C ILE A 84 3.51 3.68 -10.81
N GLU A 85 3.88 3.39 -12.05
CA GLU A 85 4.73 4.26 -12.88
C GLU A 85 3.89 4.87 -14.02
N PRO A 86 4.31 6.01 -14.59
CA PRO A 86 3.67 6.56 -15.79
C PRO A 86 3.64 5.55 -16.93
N GLY A 87 2.53 5.49 -17.64
CA GLY A 87 2.31 4.53 -18.74
C GLY A 87 1.82 3.15 -18.28
N TRP A 88 1.71 2.89 -16.98
CA TRP A 88 1.08 1.65 -16.51
C TRP A 88 -0.41 1.66 -16.79
N LYS A 89 -0.90 0.49 -17.20
CA LYS A 89 -2.34 0.27 -17.35
C LYS A 89 -2.98 0.08 -16.00
N VAL A 90 -3.92 0.94 -15.69
CA VAL A 90 -4.74 0.88 -14.48
C VAL A 90 -6.19 0.61 -14.82
N TYR A 91 -6.95 0.16 -13.86
CA TYR A 91 -8.38 -0.10 -14.00
C TYR A 91 -9.13 0.34 -12.74
N ARG A 92 -10.44 0.51 -12.87
CA ARG A 92 -11.31 0.88 -11.74
C ARG A 92 -11.16 -0.09 -10.58
N GLY A 93 -10.97 0.45 -9.37
CA GLY A 93 -10.78 -0.35 -8.16
C GLY A 93 -9.35 -0.87 -7.94
N MET A 94 -8.41 -0.60 -8.85
CA MET A 94 -7.00 -0.89 -8.66
C MET A 94 -6.40 0.09 -7.64
N ILE A 95 -5.62 -0.42 -6.70
CA ILE A 95 -4.88 0.39 -5.74
C ILE A 95 -3.60 0.88 -6.44
N VAL A 96 -3.44 2.19 -6.48
CA VAL A 96 -2.38 2.88 -7.22
C VAL A 96 -1.41 3.64 -6.33
N GLY A 97 -1.71 3.72 -5.03
CA GLY A 97 -0.86 4.39 -4.05
C GLY A 97 -1.37 4.23 -2.63
N GLU A 98 -0.59 4.69 -1.67
CA GLU A 98 -0.96 4.78 -0.26
C GLU A 98 -1.46 6.19 0.03
N HIS A 99 -2.58 6.31 0.74
CA HIS A 99 -3.11 7.60 1.15
C HIS A 99 -2.41 8.08 2.43
N THR A 100 -2.18 9.37 2.57
CA THR A 100 -1.59 9.95 3.79
C THR A 100 -2.54 9.98 4.98
N ARG A 101 -3.85 9.78 4.74
CA ARG A 101 -4.91 9.71 5.76
C ARG A 101 -5.38 8.27 5.94
N ASP A 102 -6.17 8.04 6.95
CA ASP A 102 -6.74 6.75 7.33
C ASP A 102 -7.86 6.24 6.39
N ASN A 103 -8.45 7.15 5.59
CA ASN A 103 -9.53 6.81 4.67
C ASN A 103 -9.05 6.52 3.25
N ASP A 104 -9.75 5.66 2.55
CA ASP A 104 -9.55 5.41 1.13
C ASP A 104 -9.99 6.61 0.29
N LEU A 105 -9.25 6.87 -0.79
CA LEU A 105 -9.53 7.98 -1.70
C LEU A 105 -9.52 7.52 -3.15
N GLU A 106 -10.63 7.77 -3.85
CA GLU A 106 -10.69 7.56 -5.29
C GLU A 106 -10.06 8.73 -6.04
N ILE A 107 -9.16 8.39 -6.95
CA ILE A 107 -8.40 9.35 -7.73
C ILE A 107 -8.44 9.01 -9.22
N ASN A 108 -8.22 10.04 -10.04
CA ASN A 108 -8.07 9.87 -11.48
C ASN A 108 -6.61 10.12 -11.89
N VAL A 109 -5.90 9.04 -12.21
CA VAL A 109 -4.51 9.10 -12.66
C VAL A 109 -4.35 9.22 -14.18
N LEU A 110 -5.47 9.39 -14.91
CA LEU A 110 -5.51 9.44 -16.38
C LEU A 110 -5.59 10.87 -16.93
N LYS A 111 -5.92 11.87 -16.10
CA LYS A 111 -6.12 13.26 -16.53
C LYS A 111 -4.82 13.89 -17.00
N GLY A 112 -4.64 14.00 -18.30
CA GLY A 112 -3.55 14.77 -18.91
C GLY A 112 -3.65 16.27 -18.62
N LYS A 113 -2.58 16.99 -18.91
CA LYS A 113 -2.57 18.45 -18.90
C LYS A 113 -3.49 18.96 -19.99
N GLN A 114 -4.49 19.78 -19.64
CA GLN A 114 -5.25 20.51 -20.64
C GLN A 114 -4.36 21.61 -21.23
N LEU A 115 -4.23 21.62 -22.56
CA LEU A 115 -3.50 22.66 -23.27
C LEU A 115 -4.32 23.97 -23.15
N THR A 116 -3.89 24.85 -22.26
CA THR A 116 -4.59 26.12 -21.99
C THR A 116 -3.91 27.31 -22.70
N ASN A 117 -2.73 27.12 -23.33
CA ASN A 117 -1.95 28.24 -23.86
C ASN A 117 -1.47 28.03 -25.31
N ILE A 118 -2.09 28.78 -26.22
CA ILE A 118 -1.72 28.81 -27.62
C ILE A 118 -0.50 29.70 -27.87
N ARG A 119 -0.03 30.49 -26.90
CA ARG A 119 0.95 31.57 -27.11
C ARG A 119 2.31 31.41 -26.41
N THR A 120 2.55 30.40 -25.61
CA THR A 120 3.86 30.21 -24.98
C THR A 120 4.64 29.06 -25.62
N THR A 121 5.72 29.40 -26.30
CA THR A 121 6.72 28.44 -26.81
C THR A 121 7.68 27.93 -25.71
N SER A 122 7.41 28.22 -24.44
CA SER A 122 8.22 27.69 -23.35
C SER A 122 8.05 26.18 -23.27
N LYS A 123 9.17 25.45 -23.34
CA LYS A 123 9.18 23.99 -23.07
C LYS A 123 8.53 23.73 -21.74
N ASP A 124 7.53 22.83 -21.73
CA ASP A 124 7.01 22.29 -20.48
C ASP A 124 8.17 21.69 -19.68
N GLU A 125 8.33 22.11 -18.44
CA GLU A 125 9.30 21.50 -17.54
C GLU A 125 9.00 20.01 -17.38
N ALA A 126 10.04 19.18 -17.43
CA ALA A 126 9.89 17.76 -17.20
C ALA A 126 9.38 17.52 -15.76
N VAL A 127 8.23 16.89 -15.64
CA VAL A 127 7.66 16.53 -14.34
C VAL A 127 8.57 15.50 -13.68
N ARG A 128 9.11 15.85 -12.51
CA ARG A 128 9.86 14.91 -11.68
C ARG A 128 8.89 14.27 -10.70
N LEU A 129 8.77 12.95 -10.76
CA LEU A 129 7.95 12.16 -9.86
C LEU A 129 8.83 11.54 -8.77
N THR A 130 8.27 11.43 -7.59
CA THR A 130 8.83 10.60 -6.51
C THR A 130 8.86 9.13 -6.96
N PRO A 131 9.94 8.39 -6.71
CA PRO A 131 10.00 6.98 -7.06
C PRO A 131 8.84 6.20 -6.44
N PRO A 132 8.17 5.34 -7.21
CA PRO A 132 7.03 4.58 -6.72
C PRO A 132 7.45 3.50 -5.72
N ILE A 133 6.54 3.15 -4.80
CA ILE A 133 6.70 2.01 -3.91
C ILE A 133 6.60 0.73 -4.74
N LYS A 134 7.69 0.01 -4.89
CA LYS A 134 7.69 -1.29 -5.58
C LYS A 134 7.12 -2.37 -4.66
N MET A 135 6.00 -2.95 -5.09
CA MET A 135 5.35 -4.06 -4.39
C MET A 135 5.97 -5.39 -4.79
N THR A 136 6.58 -6.08 -3.81
CA THR A 136 6.90 -7.50 -3.89
C THR A 136 5.71 -8.29 -3.35
N LEU A 137 5.65 -9.59 -3.64
CA LEU A 137 4.58 -10.45 -3.12
C LEU A 137 4.51 -10.42 -1.58
N GLU A 138 5.65 -10.47 -0.91
CA GLU A 138 5.71 -10.42 0.56
C GLU A 138 5.18 -9.08 1.11
N LYS A 139 5.62 -7.97 0.51
CA LYS A 139 5.10 -6.63 0.88
C LYS A 139 3.60 -6.52 0.63
N ALA A 140 3.12 -7.03 -0.50
CA ALA A 140 1.71 -7.00 -0.86
C ALA A 140 0.85 -7.78 0.16
N LEU A 141 1.29 -8.99 0.55
CA LEU A 141 0.60 -9.81 1.55
C LEU A 141 0.59 -9.19 2.96
N ALA A 142 1.65 -8.45 3.31
CA ALA A 142 1.70 -7.71 4.57
C ALA A 142 0.84 -6.44 4.55
N TYR A 143 0.62 -5.87 3.37
CA TYR A 143 0.00 -4.57 3.17
C TYR A 143 -1.51 -4.62 3.08
N ILE A 144 -2.08 -5.66 2.43
CA ILE A 144 -3.53 -5.75 2.15
C ILE A 144 -4.38 -5.87 3.41
N GLN A 145 -5.60 -5.35 3.29
CA GLN A 145 -6.69 -5.51 4.26
C GLN A 145 -7.74 -6.51 3.74
N ASP A 146 -8.72 -6.86 4.58
CA ASP A 146 -9.72 -7.90 4.28
C ASP A 146 -10.61 -7.60 3.07
N ASP A 147 -10.77 -6.31 2.72
CA ASP A 147 -11.52 -5.85 1.55
C ASP A 147 -10.66 -5.70 0.28
N GLU A 148 -9.41 -6.15 0.33
CA GLU A 148 -8.42 -6.03 -0.73
C GLU A 148 -7.93 -7.39 -1.22
N LEU A 149 -7.43 -7.43 -2.44
CA LEU A 149 -6.88 -8.62 -3.08
C LEU A 149 -5.54 -8.32 -3.74
N VAL A 150 -4.66 -9.31 -3.74
CA VAL A 150 -3.41 -9.29 -4.50
C VAL A 150 -3.61 -10.03 -5.81
N GLU A 151 -3.32 -9.37 -6.92
CA GLU A 151 -3.25 -9.99 -8.23
C GLU A 151 -1.79 -10.28 -8.58
N VAL A 152 -1.49 -11.56 -8.76
CA VAL A 152 -0.14 -12.00 -9.14
C VAL A 152 -0.16 -12.43 -10.60
N THR A 153 0.64 -11.76 -11.41
CA THR A 153 0.86 -12.10 -12.81
C THR A 153 2.34 -12.43 -13.04
N PRO A 154 2.71 -13.11 -14.13
CA PRO A 154 4.13 -13.36 -14.42
C PRO A 154 5.00 -12.10 -14.50
N LYS A 155 4.41 -10.93 -14.75
CA LYS A 155 5.14 -9.66 -14.96
C LYS A 155 4.96 -8.65 -13.84
N SER A 156 3.92 -8.78 -13.02
CA SER A 156 3.58 -7.75 -12.02
C SER A 156 2.77 -8.28 -10.85
N VAL A 157 2.98 -7.68 -9.68
CA VAL A 157 2.12 -7.80 -8.51
C VAL A 157 1.31 -6.53 -8.41
N ARG A 158 -0.02 -6.65 -8.35
CA ARG A 158 -0.97 -5.53 -8.27
C ARG A 158 -1.88 -5.71 -7.06
N LEU A 159 -2.34 -4.60 -6.53
CA LEU A 159 -3.32 -4.57 -5.44
C LEU A 159 -4.64 -4.01 -5.98
N ARG A 160 -5.75 -4.54 -5.51
CA ARG A 160 -7.08 -4.02 -5.86
C ARG A 160 -8.07 -4.18 -4.73
N LYS A 161 -9.13 -3.41 -4.76
CA LYS A 161 -10.29 -3.66 -3.90
C LYS A 161 -11.04 -4.91 -4.37
N LYS A 162 -11.62 -5.62 -3.42
CA LYS A 162 -12.46 -6.81 -3.68
C LYS A 162 -13.68 -6.43 -4.51
N LEU A 163 -14.35 -5.33 -4.16
CA LEU A 163 -15.42 -4.71 -4.93
C LEU A 163 -14.84 -3.57 -5.76
N LEU A 164 -14.89 -3.70 -7.09
CA LEU A 164 -14.28 -2.72 -8.00
C LEU A 164 -15.12 -1.45 -8.14
N ASP A 165 -16.45 -1.57 -8.07
CA ASP A 165 -17.34 -0.42 -8.17
C ASP A 165 -17.41 0.34 -6.84
N PRO A 166 -17.25 1.69 -6.84
CA PRO A 166 -17.33 2.51 -5.64
C PRO A 166 -18.70 2.48 -4.96
N ASN A 167 -19.78 2.33 -5.73
CA ASN A 167 -21.12 2.27 -5.16
C ASN A 167 -21.34 0.96 -4.39
N ASP A 168 -20.79 -0.14 -4.89
CA ASP A 168 -20.86 -1.43 -4.22
C ASP A 168 -20.04 -1.41 -2.92
N ARG A 169 -18.87 -0.77 -2.91
CA ARG A 169 -18.08 -0.57 -1.68
C ARG A 169 -18.87 0.21 -0.63
N LYS A 170 -19.45 1.35 -0.99
CA LYS A 170 -20.27 2.15 -0.08
C LYS A 170 -21.51 1.40 0.44
N ARG A 171 -22.09 0.55 -0.39
CA ARG A 171 -23.23 -0.28 0.02
C ARG A 171 -22.82 -1.33 1.05
N GLU A 172 -21.69 -1.98 0.81
CA GLU A 172 -21.13 -2.98 1.72
C GLU A 172 -20.70 -2.36 3.05
N GLU A 173 -20.08 -1.19 3.03
CA GLU A 173 -19.68 -0.44 4.23
C GLU A 173 -20.90 -0.11 5.10
N ARG A 174 -21.95 0.46 4.51
CA ARG A 174 -23.21 0.74 5.23
C ARG A 174 -23.86 -0.51 5.79
N ARG A 175 -23.77 -1.64 5.09
CA ARG A 175 -24.27 -2.92 5.60
C ARG A 175 -23.53 -3.36 6.84
N LYS A 176 -22.20 -3.31 6.81
CA LYS A 176 -21.34 -3.66 7.96
C LYS A 176 -21.57 -2.75 9.16
N GLU A 177 -21.72 -1.44 8.93
CA GLU A 177 -22.04 -0.48 9.99
C GLU A 177 -23.40 -0.80 10.65
N ALA A 178 -24.41 -1.15 9.85
CA ALA A 178 -25.73 -1.54 10.36
C ALA A 178 -25.70 -2.85 11.17
N GLU A 179 -24.91 -3.84 10.73
CA GLU A 179 -24.71 -5.10 11.44
C GLU A 179 -23.99 -4.89 12.79
N THR A 180 -22.98 -4.01 12.82
CA THR A 180 -22.26 -3.67 14.08
C THR A 180 -23.07 -2.84 15.04
N ALA A 181 -24.02 -2.02 14.55
CA ALA A 181 -24.91 -1.23 15.40
C ALA A 181 -26.05 -2.07 16.04
N THR A 182 -26.27 -3.27 15.54
CA THR A 182 -27.34 -4.19 16.01
C THR A 182 -26.82 -5.32 16.91
N ALA A 183 -25.50 -5.45 17.04
CA ALA A 183 -24.83 -6.45 17.89
C ALA A 183 -24.38 -5.85 19.23
#